data_c0054834c3250eafde43de67205fe97b
#
_entry.id   c0054834c3250eafde43de67205fe97b
#
_cell.length_a   1.000
_cell.length_b   1.000
_cell.length_c   1.000
_cell.angle_alpha   90.00
_cell.angle_beta   90.00
_cell.angle_gamma   90.00
#
_symmetry.space_group_name_H-M   'P 1'
#
loop_
_entity.id
_entity.type
_entity.pdbx_description
1 polymer ?
#
loop_
_entity_poly.entity_id
_entity_poly.type
_entity_poly.pdbx_seq_one_letter_code
_entity_poly.pdbx_strand_id
1 'polypeptide(L)'
;VIALMTNIYNESTFNPTSYNPDDNGGPSYGLCQWHNERYENLKASFPDNYQTVAGQISYLSYELSNSYSALNNNLKNSTKSARALTYDFCYSFEVPYDTTKTCNNRASQAKDFESYVRNGCK
;
A
#
# COMPACT_ATOMS: atom_id res chain seq x y z
N VAL A 1 6.31 -0.64 -8.93
CA VAL A 1 6.39 -1.93 -8.23
C VAL A 1 7.07 -1.77 -6.86
N ILE A 2 8.29 -1.24 -6.79
CA ILE A 2 9.04 -1.14 -5.53
C ILE A 2 8.28 -0.35 -4.46
N ALA A 3 7.70 0.80 -4.82
CA ALA A 3 6.95 1.62 -3.88
C ALA A 3 5.78 0.84 -3.24
N LEU A 4 5.04 0.11 -4.06
CA LEU A 4 3.91 -0.71 -3.59
C LEU A 4 4.39 -1.87 -2.73
N MET A 5 5.40 -2.61 -3.16
CA MET A 5 5.94 -3.74 -2.42
C MET A 5 6.45 -3.33 -1.03
N THR A 6 7.20 -2.24 -0.96
CA THR A 6 7.77 -1.75 0.30
C THR A 6 6.67 -1.37 1.29
N ASN A 7 5.66 -0.64 0.81
CA ASN A 7 4.55 -0.23 1.67
C ASN A 7 3.68 -1.41 2.10
N ILE A 8 3.31 -2.28 1.18
CA ILE A 8 2.49 -3.47 1.49
C ILE A 8 3.21 -4.38 2.49
N TYR A 9 4.52 -4.57 2.32
CA TYR A 9 5.29 -5.36 3.28
C TYR A 9 5.20 -4.76 4.69
N ASN A 10 5.37 -3.45 4.82
CA ASN A 10 5.31 -2.78 6.11
C ASN A 10 3.91 -2.82 6.73
N GLU A 11 2.86 -2.81 5.91
CA GLU A 11 1.49 -2.85 6.40
C GLU A 11 1.05 -4.26 6.85
N SER A 12 1.38 -5.29 6.08
CA SER A 12 0.77 -6.61 6.23
C SER A 12 1.74 -7.78 6.08
N THR A 13 3.01 -7.55 5.75
CA THR A 13 3.96 -8.60 5.32
C THR A 13 3.40 -9.47 4.20
N PHE A 14 2.69 -8.85 3.26
CA PHE A 14 2.01 -9.49 2.12
C PHE A 14 0.87 -10.44 2.51
N ASN A 15 0.32 -10.29 3.71
CA ASN A 15 -0.80 -11.12 4.15
C ASN A 15 -2.14 -10.43 3.87
N PRO A 16 -2.96 -10.96 2.92
CA PRO A 16 -4.23 -10.33 2.56
C PRO A 16 -5.30 -10.42 3.65
N THR A 17 -5.11 -11.26 4.66
CA THR A 17 -6.05 -11.37 5.78
C THR A 17 -5.50 -10.76 7.08
N SER A 18 -4.43 -10.00 7.00
CA SER A 18 -3.90 -9.27 8.15
C SER A 18 -4.96 -8.31 8.70
N TYR A 19 -5.30 -8.43 9.97
CA TYR A 19 -6.40 -7.68 10.58
C TYR A 19 -5.97 -7.10 11.92
N ASN A 20 -6.15 -5.78 12.07
CA ASN A 20 -5.98 -5.08 13.33
C ASN A 20 -7.32 -4.44 13.71
N PRO A 21 -8.05 -5.01 14.69
CA PRO A 21 -9.40 -4.52 15.03
C PRO A 21 -9.39 -3.16 15.72
N ASP A 22 -8.26 -2.74 16.27
CA ASP A 22 -8.14 -1.52 17.06
C ASP A 22 -6.92 -0.71 16.63
N ASP A 23 -6.88 -0.37 15.35
CA ASP A 23 -5.84 0.44 14.76
C ASP A 23 -6.26 1.92 14.83
N ASN A 24 -5.79 2.61 15.87
CA ASN A 24 -6.04 4.05 16.04
C ASN A 24 -7.54 4.41 15.95
N GLY A 25 -8.36 3.66 16.69
CA GLY A 25 -9.80 3.92 16.81
C GLY A 25 -10.71 3.16 15.85
N GLY A 26 -10.19 2.21 15.10
CA GLY A 26 -11.01 1.38 14.22
C GLY A 26 -10.22 0.28 13.53
N PRO A 27 -10.91 -0.62 12.78
CA PRO A 27 -10.26 -1.75 12.15
C PRO A 27 -9.46 -1.36 10.92
N SER A 28 -8.34 -2.07 10.72
CA SER A 28 -7.57 -2.05 9.48
C SER A 28 -7.40 -3.48 8.97
N TYR A 29 -7.46 -3.66 7.64
CA TYR A 29 -7.54 -4.99 7.04
C TYR A 29 -6.75 -5.06 5.73
N GLY A 30 -6.11 -6.20 5.53
CA GLY A 30 -5.57 -6.61 4.24
C GLY A 30 -4.19 -6.08 3.93
N LEU A 31 -3.81 -6.23 2.68
CA LEU A 31 -2.47 -5.90 2.18
C LEU A 31 -2.05 -4.46 2.48
N CYS A 32 -2.94 -3.50 2.30
CA CYS A 32 -2.67 -2.08 2.50
C CYS A 32 -3.20 -1.56 3.84
N GLN A 33 -3.72 -2.44 4.68
CA GLN A 33 -4.34 -2.08 5.97
C GLN A 33 -5.39 -0.99 5.77
N TRP A 34 -6.35 -1.25 4.88
CA TRP A 34 -7.47 -0.34 4.64
C TRP A 34 -8.22 -0.11 5.94
N HIS A 35 -8.37 1.16 6.30
CA HIS A 35 -8.85 1.60 7.61
C HIS A 35 -10.30 2.06 7.54
N ASN A 36 -11.11 1.63 8.51
CA ASN A 36 -12.50 2.09 8.72
C ASN A 36 -13.33 2.04 7.41
N GLU A 37 -13.75 3.20 6.90
CA GLU A 37 -14.59 3.32 5.73
C GLU A 37 -13.95 2.68 4.49
N ARG A 38 -12.64 2.78 4.33
CA ARG A 38 -11.93 2.16 3.20
C ARG A 38 -12.03 0.63 3.26
N TYR A 39 -12.00 0.04 4.45
CA TYR A 39 -12.24 -1.39 4.63
C TYR A 39 -13.68 -1.77 4.26
N GLU A 40 -14.66 -0.97 4.68
CA GLU A 40 -16.06 -1.20 4.30
C GLU A 40 -16.24 -1.10 2.78
N ASN A 41 -15.59 -0.14 2.14
CA ASN A 41 -15.62 0.03 0.69
C ASN A 41 -14.98 -1.15 -0.05
N LEU A 42 -13.89 -1.70 0.47
CA LEU A 42 -13.27 -2.92 -0.07
C LEU A 42 -14.25 -4.08 -0.08
N LYS A 43 -14.92 -4.33 1.04
CA LYS A 43 -15.92 -5.40 1.17
C LYS A 43 -17.10 -5.19 0.23
N ALA A 44 -17.57 -3.95 0.12
CA ALA A 44 -18.72 -3.61 -0.73
C ALA A 44 -18.37 -3.77 -2.22
N SER A 45 -17.14 -3.41 -2.61
CA SER A 45 -16.70 -3.50 -4.00
C SER A 45 -16.40 -4.93 -4.45
N PHE A 46 -15.91 -5.76 -3.54
CA PHE A 46 -15.49 -7.14 -3.82
C PHE A 46 -16.01 -8.10 -2.76
N PRO A 47 -17.34 -8.26 -2.63
CA PRO A 47 -17.92 -9.03 -1.51
C PRO A 47 -17.49 -10.50 -1.50
N ASP A 48 -17.22 -11.08 -2.67
CA ASP A 48 -16.89 -12.51 -2.75
C ASP A 48 -15.39 -12.79 -2.65
N ASN A 49 -14.53 -11.78 -2.85
CA ASN A 49 -13.08 -11.99 -2.90
C ASN A 49 -12.24 -10.90 -2.25
N TYR A 50 -12.82 -10.07 -1.38
CA TYR A 50 -12.08 -9.02 -0.67
C TYR A 50 -10.95 -9.58 0.22
N GLN A 51 -10.97 -10.86 0.53
CA GLN A 51 -9.99 -11.53 1.37
C GLN A 51 -8.79 -12.07 0.58
N THR A 52 -8.81 -11.96 -0.74
CA THR A 52 -7.78 -12.51 -1.61
C THR A 52 -6.83 -11.42 -2.08
N VAL A 53 -5.60 -11.83 -2.43
CA VAL A 53 -4.62 -10.95 -3.06
C VAL A 53 -5.20 -10.33 -4.34
N ALA A 54 -5.79 -11.15 -5.20
CA ALA A 54 -6.35 -10.68 -6.47
C ALA A 54 -7.44 -9.63 -6.29
N GLY A 55 -8.38 -9.85 -5.37
CA GLY A 55 -9.44 -8.90 -5.07
C GLY A 55 -8.89 -7.59 -4.52
N GLN A 56 -7.93 -7.68 -3.62
CA GLN A 56 -7.33 -6.48 -3.01
C GLN A 56 -6.47 -5.69 -3.99
N ILE A 57 -5.73 -6.34 -4.87
CA ILE A 57 -4.97 -5.64 -5.92
C ILE A 57 -5.93 -4.94 -6.90
N SER A 58 -7.06 -5.56 -7.23
CA SER A 58 -8.09 -4.92 -8.05
C SER A 58 -8.67 -3.67 -7.35
N TYR A 59 -8.94 -3.75 -6.06
CA TYR A 59 -9.41 -2.60 -5.28
C TYR A 59 -8.35 -1.51 -5.17
N LEU A 60 -7.08 -1.87 -4.96
CA LEU A 60 -5.97 -0.92 -4.94
C LEU A 60 -5.90 -0.14 -6.25
N SER A 61 -5.99 -0.83 -7.38
CA SER A 61 -6.00 -0.21 -8.71
C SER A 61 -7.19 0.76 -8.86
N TYR A 62 -8.35 0.36 -8.39
CA TYR A 62 -9.55 1.20 -8.39
C TYR A 62 -9.36 2.48 -7.55
N GLU A 63 -8.88 2.35 -6.32
CA GLU A 63 -8.63 3.51 -5.45
C GLU A 63 -7.61 4.47 -6.07
N LEU A 64 -6.49 3.94 -6.57
CA LEU A 64 -5.46 4.77 -7.19
C LEU A 64 -6.01 5.55 -8.38
N SER A 65 -6.81 4.92 -9.23
CA SER A 65 -7.38 5.57 -10.41
C SER A 65 -8.44 6.62 -10.06
N ASN A 66 -9.25 6.38 -9.03
CA ASN A 66 -10.42 7.21 -8.75
C ASN A 66 -10.21 8.25 -7.65
N SER A 67 -9.37 7.94 -6.65
CA SER A 67 -9.22 8.81 -5.48
C SER A 67 -7.81 9.39 -5.34
N TYR A 68 -6.84 8.82 -6.03
CA TYR A 68 -5.43 9.18 -5.91
C TYR A 68 -4.78 9.35 -7.29
N SER A 69 -5.45 10.06 -8.20
CA SER A 69 -5.01 10.14 -9.61
C SER A 69 -3.62 10.73 -9.79
N ALA A 70 -3.25 11.75 -9.01
CA ALA A 70 -1.92 12.35 -9.08
C ALA A 70 -0.84 11.36 -8.64
N LEU A 71 -1.06 10.65 -7.53
CA LEU A 71 -0.16 9.60 -7.06
C LEU A 71 -0.06 8.48 -8.10
N ASN A 72 -1.20 8.05 -8.66
CA ASN A 72 -1.25 6.99 -9.67
C ASN A 72 -0.43 7.37 -10.91
N ASN A 73 -0.55 8.61 -11.38
CA ASN A 73 0.23 9.10 -12.51
C ASN A 73 1.72 9.11 -12.21
N ASN A 74 2.13 9.53 -11.02
CA ASN A 74 3.52 9.52 -10.61
C ASN A 74 4.09 8.10 -10.54
N LEU A 75 3.31 7.14 -10.03
CA LEU A 75 3.75 5.74 -9.97
C LEU A 75 3.97 5.13 -11.35
N LYS A 76 3.16 5.54 -12.34
CA LYS A 76 3.22 4.99 -13.70
C LYS A 76 4.23 5.70 -14.59
N ASN A 77 4.34 7.02 -14.49
CA ASN A 77 4.96 7.85 -15.52
C ASN A 77 6.12 8.73 -15.01
N SER A 78 6.31 8.83 -13.70
CA SER A 78 7.34 9.70 -13.14
C SER A 78 8.75 9.13 -13.31
N THR A 79 9.72 10.03 -13.44
CA THR A 79 11.14 9.68 -13.37
C THR A 79 11.69 9.68 -11.94
N LYS A 80 10.82 9.89 -10.94
CA LYS A 80 11.22 9.85 -9.54
C LYS A 80 11.82 8.49 -9.17
N SER A 81 12.76 8.51 -8.22
CA SER A 81 13.35 7.28 -7.70
C SER A 81 12.33 6.39 -6.99
N ALA A 82 12.64 5.10 -6.90
CA ALA A 82 11.82 4.16 -6.11
C ALA A 82 11.68 4.64 -4.66
N ARG A 83 12.73 5.21 -4.08
CA ARG A 83 12.71 5.78 -2.72
C ARG A 83 11.68 6.91 -2.60
N ALA A 84 11.71 7.87 -3.53
CA ALA A 84 10.79 9.00 -3.52
C ALA A 84 9.34 8.54 -3.71
N LEU A 85 9.09 7.62 -4.63
CA LEU A 85 7.74 7.06 -4.85
C LEU A 85 7.25 6.25 -3.65
N THR A 86 8.14 5.55 -2.96
CA THR A 86 7.81 4.83 -1.72
C THR A 86 7.33 5.79 -0.64
N TYR A 87 8.02 6.92 -0.48
CA TYR A 87 7.60 7.97 0.45
C TYR A 87 6.24 8.55 0.06
N ASP A 88 6.08 8.90 -1.22
CA ASP A 88 4.84 9.51 -1.72
C ASP A 88 3.62 8.59 -1.52
N PHE A 89 3.77 7.31 -1.80
CA PHE A 89 2.69 6.34 -1.58
C PHE A 89 2.33 6.22 -0.09
N CYS A 90 3.34 6.12 0.74
CA CYS A 90 3.15 6.06 2.20
C CYS A 90 2.43 7.30 2.72
N TYR A 91 2.90 8.47 2.32
CA TYR A 91 2.37 9.75 2.80
C TYR A 91 0.94 10.00 2.34
N SER A 92 0.64 9.73 1.07
CA SER A 92 -0.65 10.07 0.46
C SER A 92 -1.69 8.96 0.60
N PHE A 93 -1.29 7.70 0.50
CA PHE A 93 -2.21 6.56 0.42
C PHE A 93 -2.34 5.84 1.76
N GLU A 94 -1.23 5.49 2.40
CA GLU A 94 -1.25 4.70 3.64
C GLU A 94 -1.48 5.57 4.88
N VAL A 95 -0.95 6.77 4.92
CA VAL A 95 -1.11 7.77 6.00
C VAL A 95 -0.98 7.15 7.40
N PRO A 96 0.19 6.58 7.74
CA PRO A 96 0.38 5.96 9.06
C PRO A 96 0.39 7.01 10.19
N TYR A 97 0.25 6.54 11.43
CA TYR A 97 0.13 7.41 12.61
C TYR A 97 1.25 8.46 12.70
N ASP A 98 2.51 8.04 12.65
CA ASP A 98 3.66 8.97 12.60
C ASP A 98 4.13 9.07 11.14
N THR A 99 3.40 9.84 10.34
CA THR A 99 3.49 9.83 8.90
C THR A 99 4.90 10.11 8.40
N THR A 100 5.52 11.23 8.81
CA THR A 100 6.84 11.62 8.31
C THR A 100 7.92 10.60 8.66
N LYS A 101 7.99 10.20 9.92
CA LYS A 101 9.00 9.24 10.40
C LYS A 101 8.82 7.88 9.74
N THR A 102 7.59 7.38 9.73
CA THR A 102 7.26 6.07 9.15
C THR A 102 7.56 6.05 7.66
N CYS A 103 7.16 7.09 6.93
CA CYS A 103 7.38 7.16 5.48
C CYS A 103 8.87 7.32 5.13
N ASN A 104 9.64 8.04 5.93
CA ASN A 104 11.10 8.09 5.76
C ASN A 104 11.75 6.73 5.97
N ASN A 105 11.30 5.98 6.98
CA ASN A 105 11.80 4.63 7.23
C ASN A 105 11.50 3.69 6.06
N ARG A 106 10.29 3.73 5.53
CA ARG A 106 9.89 2.93 4.36
C ARG A 106 10.68 3.32 3.11
N ALA A 107 10.88 4.61 2.89
CA ALA A 107 11.70 5.11 1.79
C ALA A 107 13.12 4.56 1.86
N SER A 108 13.70 4.48 3.05
CA SER A 108 15.03 3.88 3.27
C SER A 108 15.05 2.39 2.95
N GLN A 109 13.95 1.68 3.17
CA GLN A 109 13.84 0.24 2.87
C GLN A 109 13.68 -0.04 1.37
N ALA A 110 13.26 0.94 0.57
CA ALA A 110 13.02 0.75 -0.85
C ALA A 110 14.25 0.20 -1.58
N LYS A 111 15.44 0.54 -1.13
CA LYS A 111 16.69 0.04 -1.69
C LYS A 111 16.79 -1.50 -1.60
N ASP A 112 16.37 -2.08 -0.49
CA ASP A 112 16.42 -3.53 -0.28
C ASP A 112 15.42 -4.25 -1.20
N PHE A 113 14.21 -3.72 -1.33
CA PHE A 113 13.20 -4.26 -2.23
C PHE A 113 13.61 -4.12 -3.69
N GLU A 114 14.24 -2.99 -4.06
CA GLU A 114 14.76 -2.79 -5.40
C GLU A 114 15.82 -3.83 -5.74
N SER A 115 16.75 -4.08 -4.83
CA SER A 115 17.78 -5.10 -4.99
C SER A 115 17.18 -6.50 -5.15
N TYR A 116 16.19 -6.82 -4.33
CA TYR A 116 15.48 -8.09 -4.41
C TYR A 116 14.81 -8.30 -5.78
N VAL A 117 14.10 -7.28 -6.26
CA VAL A 117 13.43 -7.33 -7.57
C VAL A 117 14.43 -7.44 -8.71
N ARG A 118 15.53 -6.66 -8.67
CA ARG A 118 16.58 -6.71 -9.69
C ARG A 118 17.25 -8.08 -9.77
N ASN A 119 17.33 -8.79 -8.67
CA ASN A 119 17.91 -10.13 -8.61
C ASN A 119 16.89 -11.24 -8.94
N GLY A 120 15.72 -10.89 -9.51
CA GLY A 120 14.71 -11.85 -9.91
C GLY A 120 14.01 -12.51 -8.72
N CYS A 121 13.89 -11.81 -7.60
CA CYS A 121 13.25 -12.29 -6.38
C CYS A 121 13.94 -13.54 -5.79
N LYS A 122 15.25 -13.54 -5.80
CA LYS A 122 16.08 -14.65 -5.28
C LYS A 122 16.62 -14.37 -3.89
#